data_78373e6e72503dabf367755b78f6d849
#
_entry.id   78373e6e72503dabf367755b78f6d849
#
_cell.length_a   1.000
_cell.length_b   1.000
_cell.length_c   1.000
_cell.angle_alpha   90.00
_cell.angle_beta   90.00
_cell.angle_gamma   90.00
#
_symmetry.space_group_name_H-M   'P 1'
#
loop_
_entity.id
_entity.type
_entity.pdbx_description
1 polymer ?
#
loop_
_entity_poly.entity_id
_entity_poly.type
_entity_poly.pdbx_seq_one_letter_code
_entity_poly.pdbx_strand_id
1 'polypeptide(L)'
;MKAVTIKQLKDELSHASANDIKQLCLHLARFKKENKELLTYLLFESHDEESFIQNLKEEVDLQFDEINTNSFFYIRKSTRKILSSIKKHIRYSKKKETEAELLLYFCKKTDLSARHRCTVGSGYRRVSDVETQLL
;
A
#
# COMPACT_ATOMS: atom_id res chain seq x y z
N MET A 1 15.30 -15.56 20.90
CA MET A 1 16.19 -15.86 19.75
C MET A 1 16.69 -14.55 19.15
N LYS A 2 18.00 -14.44 18.91
CA LYS A 2 18.59 -13.25 18.29
C LYS A 2 18.77 -13.51 16.79
N ALA A 3 18.25 -12.61 15.94
CA ALA A 3 18.40 -12.74 14.49
C ALA A 3 19.86 -12.51 14.07
N VAL A 4 20.32 -13.31 13.12
CA VAL A 4 21.65 -13.16 12.53
C VAL A 4 21.68 -12.03 11.49
N THR A 5 22.86 -11.60 11.09
CA THR A 5 23.04 -10.53 10.11
C THR A 5 22.68 -11.00 8.69
N ILE A 6 22.32 -10.06 7.82
CA ILE A 6 22.05 -10.34 6.39
C ILE A 6 23.27 -10.97 5.71
N LYS A 7 24.49 -10.58 6.11
CA LYS A 7 25.73 -11.18 5.58
C LYS A 7 25.79 -12.66 5.88
N GLN A 8 25.53 -13.08 7.13
CA GLN A 8 25.50 -14.48 7.53
C GLN A 8 24.41 -15.27 6.78
N LEU A 9 23.21 -14.68 6.62
CA LEU A 9 22.14 -15.30 5.83
C LEU A 9 22.55 -15.50 4.37
N LYS A 10 23.21 -14.51 3.76
CA LYS A 10 23.71 -14.61 2.39
C LYS A 10 24.74 -15.74 2.25
N ASP A 11 25.66 -15.86 3.19
CA ASP A 11 26.69 -16.90 3.18
C ASP A 11 26.04 -18.29 3.28
N GLU A 12 25.10 -18.51 4.18
CA GLU A 12 24.36 -19.78 4.31
C GLU A 12 23.52 -20.10 3.08
N LEU A 13 22.81 -19.13 2.51
CA LEU A 13 21.98 -19.31 1.31
C LEU A 13 22.84 -19.66 0.07
N SER A 14 24.10 -19.18 0.03
CA SER A 14 25.01 -19.52 -1.08
C SER A 14 25.39 -21.00 -1.12
N HIS A 15 25.30 -21.71 0.00
CA HIS A 15 25.57 -23.16 0.12
C HIS A 15 24.30 -24.02 -0.01
N ALA A 16 23.11 -23.41 0.01
CA ALA A 16 21.84 -24.12 -0.10
C ALA A 16 21.55 -24.55 -1.55
N SER A 17 20.87 -25.68 -1.73
CA SER A 17 20.40 -26.10 -3.04
C SER A 17 19.25 -25.23 -3.54
N ALA A 18 19.02 -25.22 -4.87
CA ALA A 18 17.89 -24.48 -5.46
C ALA A 18 16.54 -24.94 -4.88
N ASN A 19 16.39 -26.22 -4.59
CA ASN A 19 15.18 -26.76 -3.96
C ASN A 19 15.01 -26.27 -2.53
N ASP A 20 16.09 -26.22 -1.74
CA ASP A 20 16.05 -25.70 -0.36
C ASP A 20 15.65 -24.22 -0.34
N ILE A 21 16.23 -23.41 -1.23
CA ILE A 21 15.88 -22.00 -1.37
C ILE A 21 14.40 -21.84 -1.73
N LYS A 22 13.88 -22.65 -2.65
CA LYS A 22 12.46 -22.66 -3.01
C LYS A 22 11.58 -22.97 -1.80
N GLN A 23 11.92 -23.98 -1.01
CA GLN A 23 11.16 -24.34 0.19
C GLN A 23 11.21 -23.25 1.25
N LEU A 24 12.36 -22.59 1.45
CA LEU A 24 12.50 -21.45 2.35
C LEU A 24 11.63 -20.27 1.91
N CYS A 25 11.63 -19.94 0.63
CA CYS A 25 10.76 -18.87 0.09
C CYS A 25 9.27 -19.18 0.31
N LEU A 26 8.84 -20.41 0.05
CA LEU A 26 7.46 -20.84 0.28
C LEU A 26 7.08 -20.82 1.77
N HIS A 27 8.00 -21.19 2.64
CA HIS A 27 7.80 -21.12 4.08
C HIS A 27 7.61 -19.67 4.55
N LEU A 28 8.47 -18.75 4.10
CA LEU A 28 8.35 -17.33 4.39
C LEU A 28 7.03 -16.73 3.86
N ALA A 29 6.61 -17.12 2.66
CA ALA A 29 5.34 -16.68 2.07
C ALA A 29 4.11 -17.15 2.86
N ARG A 30 4.17 -18.35 3.45
CA ARG A 30 3.10 -18.89 4.31
C ARG A 30 3.06 -18.23 5.69
N PHE A 31 4.19 -17.75 6.16
CA PHE A 31 4.31 -17.18 7.51
C PHE A 31 3.56 -15.85 7.68
N LYS A 32 3.62 -14.98 6.66
CA LYS A 32 2.90 -13.70 6.66
C LYS A 32 2.30 -13.40 5.29
N LYS A 33 1.08 -12.82 5.31
CA LYS A 33 0.42 -12.34 4.09
C LYS A 33 1.29 -11.37 3.29
N GLU A 34 1.94 -10.44 3.98
CA GLU A 34 2.84 -9.45 3.36
C GLU A 34 4.04 -10.08 2.64
N ASN A 35 4.59 -11.17 3.18
CA ASN A 35 5.65 -11.92 2.51
C ASN A 35 5.15 -12.58 1.22
N LYS A 36 3.93 -13.12 1.25
CA LYS A 36 3.28 -13.69 0.06
C LYS A 36 3.02 -12.61 -1.00
N GLU A 37 2.51 -11.46 -0.59
CA GLU A 37 2.28 -10.31 -1.47
C GLU A 37 3.59 -9.83 -2.11
N LEU A 38 4.64 -9.67 -1.32
CA LEU A 38 5.96 -9.26 -1.81
C LEU A 38 6.53 -10.28 -2.81
N LEU A 39 6.43 -11.58 -2.51
CA LEU A 39 6.91 -12.62 -3.42
C LEU A 39 6.09 -12.63 -4.71
N THR A 40 4.79 -12.41 -4.65
CA THR A 40 3.91 -12.28 -5.81
C THR A 40 4.35 -11.10 -6.69
N TYR A 41 4.59 -9.94 -6.09
CA TYR A 41 5.09 -8.77 -6.81
C TYR A 41 6.42 -9.08 -7.51
N LEU A 42 7.40 -9.65 -6.80
CA LEU A 42 8.72 -9.91 -7.33
C LEU A 42 8.73 -10.94 -8.49
N LEU A 43 7.84 -11.91 -8.44
CA LEU A 43 7.78 -12.97 -9.45
C LEU A 43 6.90 -12.64 -10.67
N PHE A 44 5.81 -11.92 -10.47
CA PHE A 44 4.78 -11.75 -11.50
C PHE A 44 4.56 -10.31 -11.94
N GLU A 45 4.74 -9.33 -11.06
CA GLU A 45 4.33 -7.95 -11.32
C GLU A 45 5.51 -6.99 -11.55
N SER A 46 6.71 -7.34 -11.10
CA SER A 46 7.90 -6.48 -11.24
C SER A 46 8.32 -6.20 -12.68
N HIS A 47 7.85 -6.99 -13.63
CA HIS A 47 8.15 -6.85 -15.06
C HIS A 47 7.21 -5.86 -15.76
N ASP A 48 6.01 -5.64 -15.20
CA ASP A 48 5.00 -4.73 -15.71
C ASP A 48 4.50 -3.81 -14.59
N GLU A 49 5.32 -2.81 -14.29
CA GLU A 49 5.03 -1.84 -13.23
C GLU A 49 3.80 -1.00 -13.53
N GLU A 50 3.50 -0.76 -14.81
CA GLU A 50 2.33 0.03 -15.20
C GLU A 50 1.04 -0.70 -14.86
N SER A 51 0.94 -1.98 -15.19
CA SER A 51 -0.19 -2.83 -14.78
C SER A 51 -0.30 -2.94 -13.26
N PHE A 52 0.82 -3.05 -12.55
CA PHE A 52 0.84 -3.05 -11.09
C PHE A 52 0.25 -1.77 -10.49
N ILE A 53 0.65 -0.61 -11.00
CA ILE A 53 0.11 0.70 -10.58
C ILE A 53 -1.38 0.78 -10.88
N GLN A 54 -1.82 0.35 -12.07
CA GLN A 54 -3.21 0.39 -12.46
C GLN A 54 -4.09 -0.50 -11.57
N ASN A 55 -3.66 -1.72 -11.29
CA ASN A 55 -4.36 -2.64 -10.39
C ASN A 55 -4.50 -2.05 -8.98
N LEU A 56 -3.45 -1.39 -8.48
CA LEU A 56 -3.50 -0.71 -7.17
C LEU A 56 -4.46 0.49 -7.18
N LYS A 57 -4.53 1.25 -8.26
CA LYS A 57 -5.49 2.36 -8.38
C LYS A 57 -6.93 1.85 -8.34
N GLU A 58 -7.22 0.75 -9.02
CA GLU A 58 -8.54 0.12 -9.00
C GLU A 58 -8.90 -0.40 -7.60
N GLU A 59 -7.95 -1.03 -6.91
CA GLU A 59 -8.15 -1.46 -5.53
C GLU A 59 -8.41 -0.27 -4.59
N VAL A 60 -7.68 0.82 -4.76
CA VAL A 60 -7.88 2.07 -4.00
C VAL A 60 -9.28 2.64 -4.27
N ASP A 61 -9.74 2.64 -5.51
CA ASP A 61 -11.08 3.12 -5.86
C ASP A 61 -12.17 2.32 -5.17
N LEU A 62 -12.10 0.99 -5.21
CA LEU A 62 -13.03 0.12 -4.50
C LEU A 62 -13.02 0.39 -2.98
N GLN A 63 -11.84 0.57 -2.38
CA GLN A 63 -11.73 0.87 -0.95
C GLN A 63 -12.32 2.24 -0.60
N PHE A 64 -12.21 3.24 -1.49
CA PHE A 64 -12.86 4.55 -1.29
C PHE A 64 -14.38 4.47 -1.41
N ASP A 65 -14.91 3.66 -2.33
CA ASP A 65 -16.34 3.46 -2.52
C ASP A 65 -16.99 2.72 -1.31
N GLU A 66 -16.24 1.86 -0.65
CA GLU A 66 -16.68 1.12 0.55
C GLU A 66 -16.56 1.91 1.87
N ILE A 67 -16.06 3.16 1.85
CA ILE A 67 -15.91 3.95 3.08
C ILE A 67 -17.26 4.21 3.74
N ASN A 68 -17.36 3.85 5.02
CA ASN A 68 -18.50 4.24 5.85
C ASN A 68 -18.49 5.76 6.08
N THR A 69 -19.49 6.44 5.51
CA THR A 69 -19.63 7.90 5.55
C THR A 69 -20.49 8.41 6.72
N ASN A 70 -21.01 7.52 7.56
CA ASN A 70 -21.92 7.88 8.66
C ASN A 70 -21.26 8.76 9.74
N SER A 71 -19.94 8.73 9.87
CA SER A 71 -19.20 9.49 10.85
C SER A 71 -17.85 9.93 10.30
N PHE A 72 -17.46 11.17 10.62
CA PHE A 72 -16.15 11.70 10.28
C PHE A 72 -14.99 10.84 10.84
N PHE A 73 -15.22 10.23 11.99
CA PHE A 73 -14.26 9.30 12.59
C PHE A 73 -14.01 8.07 11.71
N TYR A 74 -15.06 7.44 11.17
CA TYR A 74 -14.92 6.26 10.30
C TYR A 74 -14.27 6.61 8.97
N ILE A 75 -14.59 7.75 8.40
CA ILE A 75 -13.97 8.26 7.18
C ILE A 75 -12.46 8.41 7.37
N ARG A 76 -12.05 9.08 8.45
CA ARG A 76 -10.63 9.31 8.78
C ARG A 76 -9.88 7.99 9.01
N LYS A 77 -10.50 7.05 9.73
CA LYS A 77 -9.94 5.71 9.98
C LYS A 77 -9.74 4.94 8.68
N SER A 78 -10.74 4.92 7.81
CA SER A 78 -10.69 4.21 6.52
C SER A 78 -9.66 4.83 5.58
N THR A 79 -9.62 6.15 5.46
CA THR A 79 -8.63 6.87 4.65
C THR A 79 -7.19 6.57 5.09
N ARG A 80 -6.93 6.54 6.41
CA ARG A 80 -5.60 6.16 6.94
C ARG A 80 -5.25 4.70 6.62
N LYS A 81 -6.23 3.79 6.66
CA LYS A 81 -6.03 2.38 6.30
C LYS A 81 -5.65 2.24 4.82
N ILE A 82 -6.33 2.97 3.94
CA ILE A 82 -6.03 2.99 2.50
C ILE A 82 -4.61 3.52 2.27
N LEU A 83 -4.24 4.63 2.89
CA LEU A 83 -2.88 5.18 2.78
C LEU A 83 -1.81 4.20 3.28
N SER A 84 -2.06 3.50 4.37
CA SER A 84 -1.15 2.48 4.91
C SER A 84 -0.96 1.32 3.93
N SER A 85 -2.04 0.88 3.27
CA SER A 85 -1.98 -0.15 2.22
C SER A 85 -1.14 0.31 1.01
N ILE A 86 -1.37 1.53 0.52
CA ILE A 86 -0.59 2.12 -0.57
C ILE A 86 0.90 2.17 -0.22
N LYS A 87 1.25 2.67 0.97
CA LYS A 87 2.65 2.74 1.44
C LYS A 87 3.30 1.35 1.55
N LYS A 88 2.54 0.33 1.89
CA LYS A 88 3.01 -1.06 1.91
C LYS A 88 3.41 -1.52 0.50
N HIS A 89 2.57 -1.30 -0.51
CA HIS A 89 2.84 -1.67 -1.90
C HIS A 89 3.99 -0.86 -2.52
N ILE A 90 4.10 0.43 -2.18
CA ILE A 90 5.25 1.26 -2.56
C ILE A 90 6.58 0.64 -2.07
N ARG A 91 6.60 0.08 -0.88
CA ARG A 91 7.81 -0.61 -0.35
C ARG A 91 8.15 -1.89 -1.11
N TYR A 92 7.17 -2.54 -1.73
CA TYR A 92 7.45 -3.71 -2.59
C TYR A 92 8.14 -3.29 -3.89
N SER A 93 7.65 -2.25 -4.55
CA SER A 93 8.21 -1.74 -5.79
C SER A 93 9.57 -1.06 -5.60
N LYS A 94 9.72 -0.26 -4.55
CA LYS A 94 10.92 0.58 -4.28
C LYS A 94 11.24 1.60 -5.39
N LYS A 95 10.33 1.82 -6.34
CA LYS A 95 10.51 2.80 -7.43
C LYS A 95 9.93 4.14 -7.03
N LYS A 96 10.69 5.22 -7.24
CA LYS A 96 10.30 6.59 -6.87
C LYS A 96 9.14 7.10 -7.72
N GLU A 97 9.10 6.72 -8.98
CA GLU A 97 8.00 7.06 -9.90
C GLU A 97 6.68 6.46 -9.42
N THR A 98 6.68 5.19 -9.04
CA THR A 98 5.52 4.48 -8.48
C THR A 98 5.04 5.13 -7.19
N GLU A 99 5.97 5.50 -6.30
CA GLU A 99 5.66 6.21 -5.06
C GLU A 99 4.96 7.53 -5.33
N ALA A 100 5.52 8.36 -6.22
CA ALA A 100 4.96 9.66 -6.56
C ALA A 100 3.57 9.52 -7.19
N GLU A 101 3.41 8.61 -8.13
CA GLU A 101 2.15 8.41 -8.85
C GLU A 101 1.02 7.92 -7.94
N LEU A 102 1.28 6.93 -7.10
CA LEU A 102 0.28 6.38 -6.17
C LEU A 102 -0.11 7.39 -5.08
N LEU A 103 0.85 8.14 -4.54
CA LEU A 103 0.55 9.17 -3.53
C LEU A 103 -0.23 10.34 -4.13
N LEU A 104 0.09 10.79 -5.34
CA LEU A 104 -0.68 11.81 -6.05
C LEU A 104 -2.11 11.33 -6.36
N TYR A 105 -2.26 10.08 -6.78
CA TYR A 105 -3.57 9.48 -7.00
C TYR A 105 -4.41 9.45 -5.74
N PHE A 106 -3.83 9.03 -4.64
CA PHE A 106 -4.48 9.04 -3.32
C PHE A 106 -4.93 10.46 -2.91
N CYS A 107 -4.07 11.47 -3.08
CA CYS A 107 -4.42 12.86 -2.78
C CYS A 107 -5.62 13.35 -3.61
N LYS A 108 -5.62 13.07 -4.92
CA LYS A 108 -6.75 13.41 -5.81
C LYS A 108 -8.06 12.75 -5.36
N LYS A 109 -8.04 11.46 -5.00
CA LYS A 109 -9.22 10.75 -4.51
C LYS A 109 -9.72 11.30 -3.17
N THR A 110 -8.84 11.64 -2.27
CA THR A 110 -9.18 12.23 -0.97
C THR A 110 -9.85 13.59 -1.16
N ASP A 111 -9.33 14.45 -2.03
CA ASP A 111 -9.90 15.76 -2.34
C ASP A 111 -11.29 15.64 -3.00
N LEU A 112 -11.45 14.79 -4.00
CA LEU A 112 -12.73 14.50 -4.65
C LEU A 112 -13.76 13.97 -3.64
N SER A 113 -13.37 13.07 -2.78
CA SER A 113 -14.22 12.52 -1.72
C SER A 113 -14.61 13.59 -0.67
N ALA A 114 -13.76 14.55 -0.38
CA ALA A 114 -14.05 15.68 0.48
C ALA A 114 -15.03 16.67 -0.19
N ARG A 115 -14.85 16.98 -1.46
CA ARG A 115 -15.74 17.89 -2.23
C ARG A 115 -17.15 17.32 -2.39
N HIS A 116 -17.31 16.03 -2.70
CA HIS A 116 -18.63 15.41 -2.80
C HIS A 116 -19.41 15.48 -1.49
N ARG A 117 -18.75 15.44 -0.35
CA ARG A 117 -19.37 15.57 0.97
C ARG A 117 -19.80 16.99 1.31
N CYS A 118 -19.11 18.00 0.80
CA CYS A 118 -19.51 19.41 0.97
C CYS A 118 -20.77 19.76 0.19
N THR A 119 -21.09 19.03 -0.90
CA THR A 119 -22.28 19.27 -1.72
C THR A 119 -23.54 18.60 -1.18
N VAL A 120 -23.40 17.56 -0.32
CA VAL A 120 -24.53 16.80 0.25
C VAL A 120 -24.95 17.30 1.65
N GLY A 121 -24.08 18.05 2.32
CA GLY A 121 -24.35 18.64 3.64
C GLY A 121 -24.30 20.15 3.58
N SER A 122 -25.45 20.80 3.51
CA SER A 122 -25.55 22.27 3.65
C SER A 122 -25.12 22.67 5.07
N GLY A 123 -23.87 23.06 5.19
CA GLY A 123 -23.28 23.55 6.43
C GLY A 123 -21.84 24.00 6.19
N TYR A 124 -21.71 25.26 5.80
CA TYR A 124 -20.44 25.94 5.57
C TYR A 124 -19.42 25.72 6.72
N ARG A 125 -18.33 25.00 6.45
CA ARG A 125 -17.02 25.25 7.08
C ARG A 125 -15.92 25.16 6.04
N ARG A 126 -15.08 26.18 6.02
CA ARG A 126 -14.04 26.41 5.01
C ARG A 126 -12.99 25.28 5.01
N VAL A 127 -12.55 24.94 3.81
CA VAL A 127 -11.56 23.91 3.48
C VAL A 127 -10.14 24.24 4.00
N SER A 128 -9.91 25.42 4.58
CA SER A 128 -8.59 25.87 5.05
C SER A 128 -8.02 25.15 6.28
N ASP A 129 -8.85 24.39 7.02
CA ASP A 129 -8.40 23.79 8.29
C ASP A 129 -7.91 22.33 8.15
N VAL A 130 -8.04 21.74 6.95
CA VAL A 130 -7.66 20.33 6.72
C VAL A 130 -6.22 20.18 6.20
N GLU A 131 -5.70 21.20 5.53
CA GLU A 131 -4.34 21.17 4.97
C GLU A 131 -3.24 21.29 6.04
N THR A 132 -3.53 21.90 7.17
CA THR A 132 -2.53 22.16 8.22
C THR A 132 -2.30 20.95 9.15
N GLN A 133 -3.15 19.93 9.10
CA GLN A 133 -3.03 18.73 9.98
C GLN A 133 -2.51 17.48 9.29
N LEU A 134 -2.18 17.52 8.00
CA LEU A 134 -1.65 16.38 7.23
C LEU A 134 -0.14 16.50 6.92
N LEU A 135 0.49 17.56 7.38
CA LEU A 135 1.95 17.70 7.45
C LEU A 135 2.43 17.27 8.86
#